data_7e09c4f4ac371937608d3aa2013495ae
#
_entry.id   7e09c4f4ac371937608d3aa2013495ae
#
_cell.length_a   1.000
_cell.length_b   1.000
_cell.length_c   1.000
_cell.angle_alpha   90.00
_cell.angle_beta   90.00
_cell.angle_gamma   90.00
#
_symmetry.space_group_name_H-M   'P 1'
#
loop_
_entity.id
_entity.type
_entity.pdbx_description
1 polymer ?
#
loop_
_entity_poly.entity_id
_entity_poly.type
_entity_poly.pdbx_seq_one_letter_code
_entity_poly.pdbx_strand_id
1 'polypeptide(L)'
;MKKFNHIQTIFFAAALMFFTACKKDYGNLNGPTVENYQNNATVAELNNLVSGTESGMRNSIAFYLDDVGTIGREVYHFSNSEPRYVTDLLGASNAELSGSNFYISQPWASRYRVVKNCNILIDAANNTTLATDAQKKAYTGFAKTIEAYQLLMNLNLTDSNGIRIDVADPENLGPITDYSTALASISSLLDDGKNDLNGADVAFPLAGFGQFNDADGLIKFNRALAARVDVYQKKWNDALAALNESFFDLHGDFTTGVYHVFGTGSGDQLNPAFIPQNQNGEVRVVHPSFAADIKPGDDRINKATLRNSTASIPAGLSSNRDVWVYTSSTAPIPIIRNEELILIYAEANIQLNHFDDAVEALNIIRNKHGLADYSGAQTQSALIDEMLYERRYSLYFEGHRWIDMRRYNRLNQLPLDRPDDNVWSEFPLPVTEQ
;
A
#
# COMPACT_ATOMS: atom_id res chain seq x y z
N MET A 1 82.01 -7.36 15.64
CA MET A 1 80.68 -8.09 15.67
C MET A 1 79.63 -7.47 16.58
N LYS A 2 79.85 -6.46 17.41
CA LYS A 2 78.83 -5.84 18.29
C LYS A 2 78.01 -4.68 17.65
N LYS A 3 78.41 -4.11 16.53
CA LYS A 3 77.73 -3.02 15.88
C LYS A 3 76.55 -3.48 14.91
N PHE A 4 76.52 -4.74 14.51
CA PHE A 4 75.57 -5.28 13.58
C PHE A 4 74.19 -5.60 14.26
N ASN A 5 74.22 -5.93 15.52
CA ASN A 5 73.03 -6.31 16.28
C ASN A 5 72.14 -5.11 16.65
N HIS A 6 72.70 -3.89 16.77
CA HIS A 6 71.86 -2.70 17.10
C HIS A 6 71.07 -2.18 15.89
N ILE A 7 71.57 -2.34 14.68
CA ILE A 7 70.85 -1.91 13.46
C ILE A 7 69.67 -2.84 13.18
N GLN A 8 69.81 -4.15 13.40
CA GLN A 8 68.72 -5.10 13.24
C GLN A 8 67.61 -4.88 14.27
N THR A 9 67.96 -4.54 15.54
CA THR A 9 66.97 -4.27 16.61
C THR A 9 66.21 -2.94 16.34
N ILE A 10 66.86 -1.92 15.77
CA ILE A 10 66.20 -0.67 15.41
C ILE A 10 65.28 -0.85 14.19
N PHE A 11 65.64 -1.69 13.23
CA PHE A 11 64.77 -2.01 12.10
C PHE A 11 63.55 -2.80 12.49
N PHE A 12 63.69 -3.72 13.45
CA PHE A 12 62.55 -4.50 13.96
C PHE A 12 61.62 -3.64 14.83
N ALA A 13 62.14 -2.73 15.63
CA ALA A 13 61.33 -1.79 16.42
C ALA A 13 60.60 -0.74 15.53
N ALA A 14 61.23 -0.28 14.44
CA ALA A 14 60.59 0.62 13.44
C ALA A 14 59.53 -0.12 12.64
N ALA A 15 59.69 -1.41 12.32
CA ALA A 15 58.67 -2.17 11.59
C ALA A 15 57.42 -2.47 12.46
N LEU A 16 57.55 -2.58 13.78
CA LEU A 16 56.40 -2.77 14.70
C LEU A 16 55.56 -1.49 14.88
N MET A 17 56.10 -0.29 14.62
CA MET A 17 55.33 0.97 14.73
C MET A 17 54.45 1.25 13.51
N PHE A 18 54.60 0.52 12.42
CA PHE A 18 53.75 0.70 11.23
C PHE A 18 52.45 -0.11 11.27
N PHE A 19 52.21 -0.96 12.26
CA PHE A 19 51.00 -1.78 12.36
C PHE A 19 49.93 -1.18 13.28
N THR A 20 50.12 -0.01 13.87
CA THR A 20 49.10 0.73 14.60
C THR A 20 48.50 1.84 13.74
N ALA A 21 48.29 1.59 12.43
CA ALA A 21 47.40 2.41 11.66
C ALA A 21 45.97 2.12 12.19
N CYS A 22 45.49 2.98 13.09
CA CYS A 22 44.05 3.06 13.40
C CYS A 22 43.32 3.07 12.07
N LYS A 23 42.61 2.00 11.76
CA LYS A 23 41.52 2.08 10.78
C LYS A 23 40.54 3.11 11.35
N LYS A 24 40.69 4.36 10.99
CA LYS A 24 39.61 5.32 11.12
C LYS A 24 38.54 4.83 10.15
N ASP A 25 37.53 4.21 10.68
CA ASP A 25 36.30 4.00 9.93
C ASP A 25 35.67 5.39 9.76
N TYR A 26 35.72 5.91 8.56
CA TYR A 26 35.14 7.21 8.25
C TYR A 26 33.65 7.11 8.06
N GLY A 27 33.04 5.92 8.24
CA GLY A 27 31.63 5.69 7.97
C GLY A 27 31.23 6.08 6.54
N ASN A 28 29.97 6.20 6.29
CA ASN A 28 29.45 6.74 5.03
C ASN A 28 29.46 8.27 5.10
N LEU A 29 30.54 8.90 4.60
CA LEU A 29 30.70 10.37 4.58
C LEU A 29 29.66 11.09 3.70
N ASN A 30 28.88 10.34 2.89
CA ASN A 30 27.89 10.89 1.97
C ASN A 30 26.44 10.78 2.48
N GLY A 31 26.23 10.28 3.68
CA GLY A 31 24.92 10.19 4.31
C GLY A 31 25.00 9.68 5.74
N PRO A 32 24.00 10.00 6.59
CA PRO A 32 23.94 9.49 7.95
C PRO A 32 23.79 7.95 7.93
N THR A 33 24.49 7.27 8.81
CA THR A 33 24.28 5.83 9.04
C THR A 33 23.09 5.63 10.00
N VAL A 34 22.52 4.42 10.03
CA VAL A 34 21.42 4.08 10.96
C VAL A 34 21.83 4.36 12.40
N GLU A 35 23.09 4.08 12.77
CA GLU A 35 23.65 4.33 14.09
C GLU A 35 23.63 5.83 14.47
N ASN A 36 23.73 6.74 13.51
CA ASN A 36 23.63 8.16 13.77
C ASN A 36 22.21 8.58 14.21
N TYR A 37 21.18 7.96 13.62
CA TYR A 37 19.79 8.19 14.02
C TYR A 37 19.47 7.56 15.39
N GLN A 38 20.09 6.45 15.74
CA GLN A 38 19.87 5.76 17.01
C GLN A 38 20.51 6.50 18.22
N ASN A 39 21.48 7.38 17.97
CA ASN A 39 22.22 8.10 18.99
C ASN A 39 21.79 9.57 19.12
N ASN A 40 20.62 9.81 19.77
CA ASN A 40 20.13 11.14 20.09
C ASN A 40 19.85 12.03 18.86
N ALA A 41 19.01 11.52 17.93
CA ALA A 41 18.62 12.20 16.69
C ALA A 41 18.05 13.62 16.97
N THR A 42 18.42 14.58 16.14
CA THR A 42 17.82 15.91 16.14
C THR A 42 16.41 15.88 15.52
N VAL A 43 15.57 16.89 15.80
CA VAL A 43 14.25 17.05 15.16
C VAL A 43 14.37 17.06 13.62
N ALA A 44 15.42 17.67 13.07
CA ALA A 44 15.65 17.68 11.62
C ALA A 44 15.93 16.28 11.05
N GLU A 45 16.69 15.46 11.76
CA GLU A 45 16.95 14.07 11.37
C GLU A 45 15.69 13.20 11.48
N LEU A 46 14.86 13.38 12.53
CA LEU A 46 13.56 12.72 12.63
C LEU A 46 12.63 13.13 11.49
N ASN A 47 12.58 14.41 11.11
CA ASN A 47 11.82 14.89 9.96
C ASN A 47 12.31 14.26 8.64
N ASN A 48 13.61 14.05 8.46
CA ASN A 48 14.16 13.36 7.31
C ASN A 48 13.71 11.89 7.26
N LEU A 49 13.64 11.21 8.41
CA LEU A 49 13.11 9.84 8.48
C LEU A 49 11.61 9.80 8.11
N VAL A 50 10.80 10.77 8.57
CA VAL A 50 9.39 10.90 8.15
C VAL A 50 9.28 11.09 6.64
N SER A 51 10.03 12.03 6.07
CA SER A 51 10.01 12.29 4.63
C SER A 51 10.49 11.07 3.81
N GLY A 52 11.51 10.36 4.31
CA GLY A 52 11.99 9.12 3.71
C GLY A 52 10.96 7.99 3.77
N THR A 53 10.20 7.90 4.86
CA THR A 53 9.10 6.95 5.04
C THR A 53 7.95 7.25 4.08
N GLU A 54 7.49 8.52 4.02
CA GLU A 54 6.45 8.96 3.08
C GLU A 54 6.86 8.72 1.62
N SER A 55 8.07 9.10 1.25
CA SER A 55 8.61 8.86 -0.10
C SER A 55 8.71 7.36 -0.42
N GLY A 56 9.15 6.56 0.55
CA GLY A 56 9.30 5.11 0.42
C GLY A 56 8.00 4.37 0.12
N MET A 57 6.88 4.86 0.63
CA MET A 57 5.56 4.26 0.39
C MET A 57 5.18 4.21 -1.10
N ARG A 58 5.72 5.10 -1.93
CA ARG A 58 5.46 5.17 -3.37
C ARG A 58 6.24 4.12 -4.18
N ASN A 59 7.31 3.56 -3.60
CA ASN A 59 8.16 2.59 -4.29
C ASN A 59 7.35 1.33 -4.61
N SER A 60 7.46 0.84 -5.84
CA SER A 60 6.79 -0.38 -6.32
C SER A 60 5.26 -0.38 -6.17
N ILE A 61 4.62 0.81 -6.00
CA ILE A 61 3.16 0.88 -5.88
C ILE A 61 2.45 0.42 -7.16
N ALA A 62 3.03 0.68 -8.34
CA ALA A 62 2.46 0.21 -9.59
C ALA A 62 2.51 -1.31 -9.74
N PHE A 63 3.57 -1.98 -9.24
CA PHE A 63 3.60 -3.45 -9.21
C PHE A 63 2.44 -4.00 -8.37
N TYR A 64 2.23 -3.45 -7.17
CA TYR A 64 1.10 -3.85 -6.33
C TYR A 64 -0.24 -3.68 -7.05
N LEU A 65 -0.48 -2.52 -7.69
CA LEU A 65 -1.73 -2.25 -8.41
C LEU A 65 -1.90 -3.14 -9.65
N ASP A 66 -0.82 -3.41 -10.40
CA ASP A 66 -0.84 -4.33 -11.53
C ASP A 66 -1.15 -5.76 -11.09
N ASP A 67 -0.54 -6.22 -10.00
CA ASP A 67 -0.73 -7.56 -9.46
C ASP A 67 -2.20 -7.80 -9.05
N VAL A 68 -2.71 -6.96 -8.14
CA VAL A 68 -4.08 -7.11 -7.63
C VAL A 68 -5.13 -6.76 -8.69
N GLY A 69 -4.84 -5.79 -9.57
CA GLY A 69 -5.73 -5.37 -10.65
C GLY A 69 -5.81 -6.44 -11.75
N THR A 70 -4.71 -7.07 -12.12
CA THR A 70 -4.70 -8.14 -13.15
C THR A 70 -5.39 -9.39 -12.63
N ILE A 71 -5.06 -9.88 -11.42
CA ILE A 71 -5.72 -11.05 -10.84
C ILE A 71 -7.21 -10.75 -10.60
N GLY A 72 -7.54 -9.53 -10.18
CA GLY A 72 -8.91 -9.04 -9.96
C GLY A 72 -9.72 -8.79 -11.24
N ARG A 73 -9.13 -8.99 -12.43
CA ARG A 73 -9.76 -8.72 -13.73
C ARG A 73 -10.26 -7.28 -13.86
N GLU A 74 -9.44 -6.34 -13.37
CA GLU A 74 -9.64 -4.91 -13.60
C GLU A 74 -8.88 -4.46 -14.84
N VAL A 75 -7.63 -4.90 -14.98
CA VAL A 75 -6.71 -4.43 -16.01
C VAL A 75 -5.93 -5.60 -16.65
N TYR A 76 -5.42 -5.37 -17.87
CA TYR A 76 -4.29 -6.10 -18.41
C TYR A 76 -3.08 -5.16 -18.50
N HIS A 77 -1.93 -5.64 -18.11
CA HIS A 77 -0.67 -4.99 -18.40
C HIS A 77 0.02 -5.72 -19.56
N PHE A 78 -0.09 -5.17 -20.76
CA PHE A 78 0.57 -5.74 -21.95
C PHE A 78 1.98 -5.18 -22.07
N SER A 79 2.96 -6.06 -22.05
CA SER A 79 4.37 -5.74 -22.20
C SER A 79 5.03 -6.80 -23.08
N ASN A 80 5.75 -6.36 -24.11
CA ASN A 80 6.50 -7.27 -24.97
C ASN A 80 7.77 -7.80 -24.29
N SER A 81 8.31 -7.05 -23.34
CA SER A 81 9.51 -7.42 -22.60
C SER A 81 9.20 -8.24 -21.34
N GLU A 82 7.96 -8.18 -20.84
CA GLU A 82 7.56 -8.84 -19.59
C GLU A 82 6.20 -9.52 -19.72
N PRO A 83 6.15 -10.72 -20.32
CA PRO A 83 4.90 -11.43 -20.54
C PRO A 83 4.23 -11.96 -19.25
N ARG A 84 4.98 -12.05 -18.14
CA ARG A 84 4.50 -12.62 -16.87
C ARG A 84 3.34 -11.84 -16.26
N TYR A 85 3.17 -10.57 -16.61
CA TYR A 85 1.96 -9.81 -16.23
C TYR A 85 0.65 -10.45 -16.70
N VAL A 86 0.67 -11.22 -17.80
CA VAL A 86 -0.52 -11.86 -18.36
C VAL A 86 -0.39 -13.39 -18.50
N THR A 87 0.81 -13.95 -18.32
CA THR A 87 0.98 -15.41 -18.23
C THR A 87 0.80 -15.87 -16.80
N ASP A 88 1.65 -15.42 -15.89
CA ASP A 88 1.67 -15.88 -14.51
C ASP A 88 0.47 -15.33 -13.72
N LEU A 89 0.21 -14.02 -13.79
CA LEU A 89 -0.87 -13.40 -13.02
C LEU A 89 -2.27 -13.85 -13.44
N LEU A 90 -2.45 -14.31 -14.70
CA LEU A 90 -3.71 -14.90 -15.16
C LEU A 90 -3.69 -16.44 -15.13
N GLY A 91 -2.56 -17.06 -14.84
CA GLY A 91 -2.41 -18.52 -14.76
C GLY A 91 -2.46 -19.23 -16.11
N ALA A 92 -2.01 -18.56 -17.19
CA ALA A 92 -2.07 -19.08 -18.55
C ALA A 92 -1.28 -20.39 -18.73
N SER A 93 -1.87 -21.36 -19.43
CA SER A 93 -1.19 -22.62 -19.79
C SER A 93 -0.56 -23.34 -18.58
N ASN A 94 -1.26 -23.35 -17.46
CA ASN A 94 -0.80 -23.90 -16.16
C ASN A 94 0.44 -23.18 -15.59
N ALA A 95 0.68 -21.92 -15.94
CA ALA A 95 1.66 -21.12 -15.23
C ALA A 95 1.30 -21.03 -13.74
N GLU A 96 2.31 -21.04 -12.88
CA GLU A 96 2.16 -20.88 -11.44
C GLU A 96 2.78 -19.57 -10.98
N LEU A 97 2.24 -18.98 -9.92
CA LEU A 97 2.88 -17.85 -9.26
C LEU A 97 4.17 -18.30 -8.57
N SER A 98 5.26 -17.61 -8.81
CA SER A 98 6.56 -17.94 -8.24
C SER A 98 7.02 -16.89 -7.23
N GLY A 99 7.40 -17.33 -6.02
CA GLY A 99 7.98 -16.47 -4.98
C GLY A 99 9.31 -15.80 -5.33
N SER A 100 9.95 -16.19 -6.44
CA SER A 100 11.18 -15.55 -6.93
C SER A 100 10.94 -14.40 -7.92
N ASN A 101 9.71 -14.23 -8.40
CA ASN A 101 9.39 -13.27 -9.46
C ASN A 101 9.16 -11.85 -8.93
N PHE A 102 9.35 -10.87 -9.83
CA PHE A 102 9.28 -9.45 -9.54
C PHE A 102 7.91 -9.01 -8.99
N TYR A 103 6.83 -9.60 -9.45
CA TYR A 103 5.47 -9.24 -9.05
C TYR A 103 5.21 -9.47 -7.55
N ILE A 104 5.87 -10.42 -6.90
CA ILE A 104 5.79 -10.53 -5.44
C ILE A 104 7.01 -9.91 -4.74
N SER A 105 8.24 -10.10 -5.28
CA SER A 105 9.46 -9.67 -4.60
C SER A 105 9.59 -8.14 -4.51
N GLN A 106 9.14 -7.41 -5.55
CA GLN A 106 9.24 -5.94 -5.59
C GLN A 106 8.28 -5.24 -4.61
N PRO A 107 6.96 -5.49 -4.65
CA PRO A 107 6.04 -4.88 -3.67
C PRO A 107 6.37 -5.34 -2.25
N TRP A 108 6.64 -6.63 -2.02
CA TRP A 108 7.01 -7.16 -0.70
C TRP A 108 8.19 -6.44 -0.08
N ALA A 109 9.32 -6.42 -0.78
CA ALA A 109 10.54 -5.77 -0.28
C ALA A 109 10.36 -4.26 -0.08
N SER A 110 9.59 -3.60 -0.95
CA SER A 110 9.33 -2.17 -0.83
C SER A 110 8.49 -1.85 0.42
N ARG A 111 7.48 -2.66 0.72
CA ARG A 111 6.67 -2.50 1.94
C ARG A 111 7.52 -2.71 3.19
N TYR A 112 8.28 -3.80 3.27
CA TYR A 112 9.15 -4.04 4.43
C TYR A 112 10.28 -3.04 4.59
N ARG A 113 10.75 -2.42 3.50
CA ARG A 113 11.69 -1.29 3.61
C ARG A 113 11.07 -0.10 4.33
N VAL A 114 9.80 0.19 4.07
CA VAL A 114 9.06 1.25 4.78
C VAL A 114 8.80 0.84 6.23
N VAL A 115 8.42 -0.41 6.51
CA VAL A 115 8.30 -0.95 7.87
C VAL A 115 9.61 -0.77 8.64
N LYS A 116 10.76 -1.11 8.04
CA LYS A 116 12.07 -0.86 8.66
C LYS A 116 12.31 0.63 8.96
N ASN A 117 11.95 1.52 8.03
CA ASN A 117 12.06 2.97 8.28
C ASN A 117 11.17 3.42 9.45
N CYS A 118 9.97 2.86 9.58
CA CYS A 118 9.08 3.12 10.71
C CYS A 118 9.71 2.69 12.04
N ASN A 119 10.28 1.48 12.10
CA ASN A 119 10.98 0.98 13.28
C ASN A 119 12.20 1.85 13.65
N ILE A 120 13.01 2.26 12.66
CA ILE A 120 14.12 3.19 12.89
C ILE A 120 13.61 4.53 13.44
N LEU A 121 12.50 5.05 12.91
CA LEU A 121 11.90 6.31 13.38
C LEU A 121 11.39 6.19 14.82
N ILE A 122 10.75 5.07 15.17
CA ILE A 122 10.28 4.78 16.53
C ILE A 122 11.46 4.74 17.50
N ASP A 123 12.52 4.01 17.18
CA ASP A 123 13.71 3.90 17.99
C ASP A 123 14.40 5.28 18.16
N ALA A 124 14.59 6.00 17.05
CA ALA A 124 15.23 7.31 17.07
C ALA A 124 14.43 8.33 17.92
N ALA A 125 13.09 8.33 17.80
CA ALA A 125 12.21 9.19 18.57
C ALA A 125 12.25 8.84 20.07
N ASN A 126 12.27 7.56 20.42
CA ASN A 126 12.33 7.12 21.82
C ASN A 126 13.68 7.47 22.47
N ASN A 127 14.78 7.33 21.74
CA ASN A 127 16.14 7.48 22.27
C ASN A 127 16.63 8.94 22.31
N THR A 128 16.00 9.88 21.59
CA THR A 128 16.45 11.28 21.57
C THR A 128 16.05 12.04 22.83
N THR A 129 16.91 12.94 23.26
CA THR A 129 16.63 13.98 24.29
C THR A 129 16.39 15.37 23.67
N LEU A 130 16.44 15.48 22.33
CA LEU A 130 16.36 16.73 21.57
C LEU A 130 14.96 17.06 21.06
N ALA A 131 14.00 16.15 21.25
CA ALA A 131 12.58 16.36 20.98
C ALA A 131 11.78 16.31 22.29
N THR A 132 10.67 17.08 22.34
CA THR A 132 9.74 17.02 23.46
C THR A 132 8.96 15.70 23.48
N ASP A 133 8.39 15.31 24.61
CA ASP A 133 7.58 14.09 24.70
C ASP A 133 6.37 14.14 23.75
N ALA A 134 5.76 15.32 23.55
CA ALA A 134 4.68 15.49 22.59
C ALA A 134 5.12 15.30 21.13
N GLN A 135 6.33 15.74 20.78
CA GLN A 135 6.91 15.50 19.46
C GLN A 135 7.26 14.03 19.25
N LYS A 136 7.86 13.37 20.25
CA LYS A 136 8.16 11.93 20.19
C LYS A 136 6.89 11.13 19.93
N LYS A 137 5.80 11.43 20.62
CA LYS A 137 4.48 10.82 20.38
C LYS A 137 4.00 11.00 18.93
N ALA A 138 4.22 12.18 18.33
CA ALA A 138 3.85 12.40 16.93
C ALA A 138 4.62 11.48 15.96
N TYR A 139 5.94 11.35 16.16
CA TYR A 139 6.76 10.46 15.32
C TYR A 139 6.38 8.98 15.48
N THR A 140 6.21 8.52 16.73
CA THR A 140 5.85 7.11 16.99
C THR A 140 4.45 6.77 16.50
N GLY A 141 3.48 7.65 16.71
CA GLY A 141 2.10 7.45 16.24
C GLY A 141 1.98 7.46 14.72
N PHE A 142 2.70 8.37 14.05
CA PHE A 142 2.82 8.35 12.58
C PHE A 142 3.46 7.04 12.10
N ALA A 143 4.61 6.67 12.65
CA ALA A 143 5.35 5.48 12.23
C ALA A 143 4.53 4.21 12.37
N LYS A 144 3.87 3.98 13.52
CA LYS A 144 2.99 2.83 13.76
C LYS A 144 1.81 2.79 12.78
N THR A 145 1.22 3.94 12.46
CA THR A 145 0.11 4.02 11.49
C THR A 145 0.56 3.63 10.09
N ILE A 146 1.73 4.12 9.66
CA ILE A 146 2.28 3.76 8.34
C ILE A 146 2.74 2.32 8.29
N GLU A 147 3.37 1.81 9.34
CA GLU A 147 3.79 0.40 9.46
C GLU A 147 2.57 -0.53 9.31
N ALA A 148 1.49 -0.27 10.03
CA ALA A 148 0.24 -1.02 9.92
C ALA A 148 -0.29 -1.06 8.48
N TYR A 149 -0.29 0.07 7.78
CA TYR A 149 -0.70 0.16 6.38
C TYR A 149 0.19 -0.68 5.46
N GLN A 150 1.52 -0.64 5.64
CA GLN A 150 2.45 -1.40 4.81
C GLN A 150 2.33 -2.91 5.04
N LEU A 151 2.18 -3.34 6.28
CA LEU A 151 1.94 -4.74 6.65
C LEU A 151 0.62 -5.24 6.05
N LEU A 152 -0.45 -4.43 6.09
CA LEU A 152 -1.72 -4.78 5.45
C LEU A 152 -1.59 -4.97 3.95
N MET A 153 -0.81 -4.14 3.25
CA MET A 153 -0.59 -4.29 1.81
C MET A 153 0.10 -5.62 1.48
N ASN A 154 1.11 -6.03 2.25
CA ASN A 154 1.75 -7.33 2.07
C ASN A 154 0.80 -8.49 2.40
N LEU A 155 0.02 -8.37 3.48
CA LEU A 155 -0.98 -9.37 3.84
C LEU A 155 -2.07 -9.52 2.78
N ASN A 156 -2.46 -8.44 2.12
CA ASN A 156 -3.39 -8.48 0.99
C ASN A 156 -2.88 -9.32 -0.19
N LEU A 157 -1.56 -9.37 -0.40
CA LEU A 157 -0.97 -10.22 -1.43
C LEU A 157 -0.91 -11.68 -1.01
N THR A 158 -0.42 -11.97 0.19
CA THR A 158 -0.09 -13.33 0.63
C THR A 158 -1.23 -14.05 1.34
N ASP A 159 -2.24 -13.33 1.83
CA ASP A 159 -3.44 -13.87 2.48
C ASP A 159 -3.12 -15.00 3.48
N SER A 160 -3.57 -16.22 3.22
CA SER A 160 -3.38 -17.37 4.10
C SER A 160 -1.92 -17.78 4.29
N ASN A 161 -1.04 -17.41 3.36
CA ASN A 161 0.41 -17.59 3.51
C ASN A 161 1.04 -16.67 4.56
N GLY A 162 0.30 -15.64 5.01
CA GLY A 162 0.69 -14.77 6.12
C GLY A 162 1.84 -13.82 5.80
N ILE A 163 2.31 -13.14 6.84
CA ILE A 163 3.42 -12.17 6.81
C ILE A 163 4.25 -12.23 8.10
N ARG A 164 5.42 -11.59 8.11
CA ARG A 164 6.14 -11.33 9.37
C ARG A 164 5.63 -10.02 9.98
N ILE A 165 5.33 -10.06 11.27
CA ILE A 165 4.94 -8.89 12.06
C ILE A 165 6.13 -8.39 12.90
N ASP A 166 6.81 -9.28 13.57
CA ASP A 166 7.97 -8.96 14.40
C ASP A 166 9.22 -8.88 13.52
N VAL A 167 9.57 -7.65 13.11
CA VAL A 167 10.68 -7.34 12.21
C VAL A 167 11.53 -6.15 12.68
N ALA A 168 11.37 -5.72 13.92
CA ALA A 168 12.10 -4.59 14.48
C ALA A 168 13.60 -4.90 14.59
N ASP A 169 13.95 -6.11 15.02
CA ASP A 169 15.34 -6.59 15.04
C ASP A 169 15.68 -7.35 13.74
N PRO A 170 16.47 -6.76 12.83
CA PRO A 170 16.81 -7.40 11.56
C PRO A 170 17.68 -8.66 11.70
N GLU A 171 18.35 -8.83 12.84
CA GLU A 171 19.19 -10.01 13.12
C GLU A 171 18.38 -11.16 13.74
N ASN A 172 17.14 -10.89 14.19
CA ASN A 172 16.28 -11.86 14.85
C ASN A 172 14.81 -11.65 14.47
N LEU A 173 14.48 -11.90 13.20
CA LEU A 173 13.11 -11.74 12.70
C LEU A 173 12.18 -12.79 13.31
N GLY A 174 10.97 -12.37 13.69
CA GLY A 174 9.90 -13.27 14.13
C GLY A 174 9.42 -14.23 13.02
N PRO A 175 8.60 -15.23 13.35
CA PRO A 175 8.05 -16.17 12.38
C PRO A 175 7.04 -15.51 11.45
N ILE A 176 6.73 -16.21 10.34
CA ILE A 176 5.54 -15.89 9.52
C ILE A 176 4.30 -16.13 10.39
N THR A 177 3.42 -15.14 10.39
CA THR A 177 2.18 -15.09 11.18
C THR A 177 1.00 -15.28 10.25
N ASP A 178 0.04 -16.13 10.61
CA ASP A 178 -1.17 -16.38 9.82
C ASP A 178 -2.03 -15.12 9.63
N TYR A 179 -2.94 -15.17 8.64
CA TYR A 179 -3.77 -14.03 8.25
C TYR A 179 -4.54 -13.40 9.42
N SER A 180 -5.19 -14.21 10.25
CA SER A 180 -6.05 -13.71 11.33
C SER A 180 -5.25 -13.06 12.44
N THR A 181 -4.12 -13.66 12.81
CA THR A 181 -3.19 -13.15 13.81
C THR A 181 -2.48 -11.89 13.28
N ALA A 182 -2.09 -11.88 12.01
CA ALA A 182 -1.49 -10.71 11.37
C ALA A 182 -2.47 -9.51 11.33
N LEU A 183 -3.73 -9.72 10.95
CA LEU A 183 -4.75 -8.67 11.01
C LEU A 183 -4.98 -8.14 12.43
N ALA A 184 -5.00 -9.01 13.44
CA ALA A 184 -5.13 -8.60 14.83
C ALA A 184 -3.94 -7.73 15.28
N SER A 185 -2.73 -8.11 14.89
CA SER A 185 -1.51 -7.33 15.17
C SER A 185 -1.52 -5.96 14.47
N ILE A 186 -1.96 -5.91 13.19
CA ILE A 186 -2.12 -4.66 12.43
C ILE A 186 -3.16 -3.75 13.11
N SER A 187 -4.29 -4.29 13.56
CA SER A 187 -5.33 -3.55 14.30
C SER A 187 -4.77 -2.97 15.60
N SER A 188 -4.04 -3.80 16.39
CA SER A 188 -3.38 -3.33 17.63
C SER A 188 -2.37 -2.22 17.35
N LEU A 189 -1.58 -2.32 16.27
CA LEU A 189 -0.60 -1.31 15.90
C LEU A 189 -1.26 0.03 15.52
N LEU A 190 -2.44 0.00 14.89
CA LEU A 190 -3.25 1.18 14.63
C LEU A 190 -3.77 1.80 15.94
N ASP A 191 -4.23 1.00 16.88
CA ASP A 191 -4.70 1.50 18.18
C ASP A 191 -3.56 2.10 19.00
N ASP A 192 -2.40 1.48 19.01
CA ASP A 192 -1.18 2.02 19.63
C ASP A 192 -0.75 3.33 18.96
N GLY A 193 -0.82 3.40 17.63
CA GLY A 193 -0.53 4.62 16.86
C GLY A 193 -1.49 5.77 17.20
N LYS A 194 -2.81 5.48 17.32
CA LYS A 194 -3.81 6.44 17.78
C LYS A 194 -3.51 6.95 19.19
N ASN A 195 -3.17 6.03 20.11
CA ASN A 195 -2.86 6.37 21.48
C ASN A 195 -1.63 7.29 21.58
N ASP A 196 -0.61 7.04 20.79
CA ASP A 196 0.57 7.90 20.71
C ASP A 196 0.23 9.29 20.14
N LEU A 197 -0.66 9.37 19.15
CA LEU A 197 -1.08 10.64 18.55
C LEU A 197 -1.91 11.52 19.50
N ASN A 198 -2.51 10.94 20.55
CA ASN A 198 -3.24 11.72 21.54
C ASN A 198 -2.33 12.68 22.29
N GLY A 199 -2.58 14.00 22.14
CA GLY A 199 -1.78 15.05 22.73
C GLY A 199 -0.37 15.19 22.14
N ALA A 200 -0.17 14.68 20.93
CA ALA A 200 1.06 14.81 20.17
C ALA A 200 1.22 16.20 19.55
N ASP A 201 2.48 16.61 19.31
CA ASP A 201 2.86 17.84 18.62
C ASP A 201 3.56 17.47 17.29
N VAL A 202 2.84 17.64 16.18
CA VAL A 202 3.34 17.28 14.83
C VAL A 202 4.22 18.41 14.31
N ALA A 203 5.54 18.20 14.36
CA ALA A 203 6.56 19.16 13.94
C ALA A 203 7.24 18.79 12.59
N PHE A 204 6.69 17.85 11.84
CA PHE A 204 7.21 17.39 10.56
C PHE A 204 6.26 17.68 9.41
N PRO A 205 6.79 17.97 8.18
CA PRO A 205 5.97 18.18 7.00
C PRO A 205 5.53 16.84 6.41
N LEU A 206 4.31 16.81 5.84
CA LEU A 206 3.75 15.70 5.09
C LEU A 206 3.17 16.21 3.77
N ALA A 207 3.54 15.60 2.65
CA ALA A 207 3.15 16.08 1.32
C ALA A 207 1.78 15.56 0.88
N GLY A 208 1.48 14.29 1.13
CA GLY A 208 0.26 13.62 0.66
C GLY A 208 -0.93 13.68 1.61
N PHE A 209 -0.81 14.34 2.74
CA PHE A 209 -1.79 14.31 3.83
C PHE A 209 -2.77 15.50 3.81
N GLY A 210 -2.52 16.53 3.01
CA GLY A 210 -3.43 17.67 2.86
C GLY A 210 -3.77 18.32 4.20
N GLN A 211 -5.04 18.30 4.58
CA GLN A 211 -5.53 18.82 5.85
C GLN A 211 -5.33 17.86 7.04
N PHE A 212 -4.79 16.67 6.83
CA PHE A 212 -4.57 15.65 7.86
C PHE A 212 -3.10 15.63 8.34
N ASN A 213 -2.46 16.78 8.44
CA ASN A 213 -1.03 16.94 8.74
C ASN A 213 -0.75 17.47 10.16
N ASP A 214 -1.74 17.46 11.04
CA ASP A 214 -1.62 17.69 12.49
C ASP A 214 -2.02 16.43 13.28
N ALA A 215 -1.98 16.48 14.59
CA ALA A 215 -2.29 15.33 15.44
C ALA A 215 -3.71 14.80 15.23
N ASP A 216 -4.70 15.68 15.18
CA ASP A 216 -6.10 15.32 14.97
C ASP A 216 -6.32 14.75 13.56
N GLY A 217 -5.68 15.33 12.55
CA GLY A 217 -5.73 14.83 11.18
C GLY A 217 -5.09 13.46 11.04
N LEU A 218 -3.94 13.22 11.68
CA LEU A 218 -3.30 11.91 11.69
C LEU A 218 -4.13 10.86 12.44
N ILE A 219 -4.83 11.23 13.53
CA ILE A 219 -5.79 10.34 14.20
C ILE A 219 -6.93 9.98 13.25
N LYS A 220 -7.51 10.95 12.54
CA LYS A 220 -8.57 10.69 11.55
C LYS A 220 -8.12 9.76 10.44
N PHE A 221 -6.92 9.95 9.91
CA PHE A 221 -6.32 9.05 8.93
C PHE A 221 -6.10 7.64 9.48
N ASN A 222 -5.54 7.53 10.67
CA ASN A 222 -5.33 6.25 11.36
C ASN A 222 -6.66 5.50 11.54
N ARG A 223 -7.72 6.19 11.98
CA ARG A 223 -9.04 5.56 12.16
C ARG A 223 -9.72 5.18 10.85
N ALA A 224 -9.49 5.92 9.77
CA ALA A 224 -9.92 5.50 8.45
C ALA A 224 -9.28 4.16 8.03
N LEU A 225 -7.99 3.99 8.28
CA LEU A 225 -7.31 2.70 8.06
C LEU A 225 -7.83 1.60 9.00
N ALA A 226 -8.12 1.93 10.27
CA ALA A 226 -8.72 0.99 11.21
C ALA A 226 -10.07 0.48 10.72
N ALA A 227 -10.95 1.35 10.22
CA ALA A 227 -12.23 0.95 9.64
C ALA A 227 -12.05 -0.06 8.48
N ARG A 228 -11.04 0.12 7.61
CA ARG A 228 -10.70 -0.85 6.56
C ARG A 228 -10.26 -2.20 7.15
N VAL A 229 -9.41 -2.19 8.17
CA VAL A 229 -8.94 -3.41 8.84
C VAL A 229 -10.10 -4.12 9.55
N ASP A 230 -10.99 -3.38 10.20
CA ASP A 230 -12.13 -3.93 10.92
C ASP A 230 -13.11 -4.65 10.00
N VAL A 231 -13.40 -4.11 8.79
CA VAL A 231 -14.23 -4.86 7.83
C VAL A 231 -13.53 -6.12 7.31
N TYR A 232 -12.20 -6.14 7.23
CA TYR A 232 -11.44 -7.35 6.88
C TYR A 232 -11.50 -8.39 8.01
N GLN A 233 -11.54 -7.94 9.27
CA GLN A 233 -11.77 -8.79 10.46
C GLN A 233 -13.24 -9.15 10.69
N LYS A 234 -14.18 -8.61 9.89
CA LYS A 234 -15.63 -8.74 10.07
C LYS A 234 -16.13 -8.19 11.42
N LYS A 235 -15.44 -7.18 11.95
CA LYS A 235 -15.79 -6.45 13.18
C LYS A 235 -16.63 -5.21 12.83
N TRP A 236 -17.88 -5.43 12.44
CA TRP A 236 -18.72 -4.40 11.83
C TRP A 236 -19.01 -3.21 12.75
N ASN A 237 -19.26 -3.45 14.05
CA ASN A 237 -19.46 -2.38 15.02
C ASN A 237 -18.17 -1.57 15.26
N ASP A 238 -17.01 -2.23 15.28
CA ASP A 238 -15.72 -1.57 15.45
C ASP A 238 -15.42 -0.71 14.21
N ALA A 239 -15.76 -1.20 13.00
CA ALA A 239 -15.64 -0.42 11.77
C ALA A 239 -16.49 0.86 11.81
N LEU A 240 -17.75 0.80 12.28
CA LEU A 240 -18.60 1.99 12.44
C LEU A 240 -18.03 2.94 13.50
N ALA A 241 -17.48 2.42 14.60
CA ALA A 241 -16.84 3.23 15.63
C ALA A 241 -15.59 3.94 15.09
N ALA A 242 -14.75 3.22 14.33
CA ALA A 242 -13.57 3.78 13.69
C ALA A 242 -13.93 4.85 12.65
N LEU A 243 -14.98 4.64 11.85
CA LEU A 243 -15.50 5.65 10.92
C LEU A 243 -15.89 6.94 11.63
N ASN A 244 -16.58 6.86 12.76
CA ASN A 244 -17.00 8.03 13.54
C ASN A 244 -15.81 8.86 14.08
N GLU A 245 -14.65 8.25 14.26
CA GLU A 245 -13.43 8.92 14.69
C GLU A 245 -12.52 9.33 13.51
N SER A 246 -12.88 8.95 12.28
CA SER A 246 -12.14 9.24 11.06
C SER A 246 -12.56 10.55 10.40
N PHE A 247 -12.16 10.73 9.16
CA PHE A 247 -12.65 11.82 8.31
C PHE A 247 -13.89 11.41 7.47
N PHE A 248 -14.53 10.32 7.82
CA PHE A 248 -15.76 9.87 7.18
C PHE A 248 -16.84 10.97 7.26
N ASP A 249 -17.41 11.29 6.11
CA ASP A 249 -18.54 12.18 5.98
C ASP A 249 -19.46 11.62 4.88
N LEU A 250 -20.65 11.16 5.27
CA LEU A 250 -21.60 10.51 4.37
C LEU A 250 -22.03 11.42 3.20
N HIS A 251 -22.07 12.73 3.42
CA HIS A 251 -22.44 13.73 2.42
C HIS A 251 -21.25 14.60 1.97
N GLY A 252 -20.05 14.29 2.42
CA GLY A 252 -18.83 15.01 2.12
C GLY A 252 -18.26 14.75 0.73
N ASP A 253 -17.18 15.48 0.42
CA ASP A 253 -16.47 15.28 -0.84
C ASP A 253 -15.82 13.88 -0.88
N PHE A 254 -16.08 13.13 -1.93
CA PHE A 254 -15.56 11.78 -2.19
C PHE A 254 -14.04 11.73 -2.29
N THR A 255 -13.42 12.83 -2.69
CA THR A 255 -11.97 12.94 -2.85
C THR A 255 -11.23 13.38 -1.60
N THR A 256 -11.93 13.75 -0.51
CA THR A 256 -11.28 14.01 0.78
C THR A 256 -10.54 12.77 1.24
N GLY A 257 -9.22 12.88 1.50
CA GLY A 257 -8.42 11.71 1.87
C GLY A 257 -6.91 11.97 1.93
N VAL A 258 -6.17 10.87 2.06
CA VAL A 258 -4.71 10.84 2.09
C VAL A 258 -4.21 10.09 0.86
N TYR A 259 -3.14 10.61 0.24
CA TYR A 259 -2.68 10.21 -1.08
C TYR A 259 -1.17 10.01 -1.14
N HIS A 260 -0.73 9.10 -1.99
CA HIS A 260 0.61 9.14 -2.55
C HIS A 260 0.66 10.28 -3.58
N VAL A 261 1.49 11.27 -3.36
CA VAL A 261 1.67 12.40 -4.27
C VAL A 261 2.97 12.25 -5.06
N PHE A 262 2.96 12.77 -6.28
CA PHE A 262 4.06 12.66 -7.25
C PHE A 262 4.38 14.02 -7.83
N GLY A 263 5.63 14.24 -8.20
CA GLY A 263 6.08 15.53 -8.72
C GLY A 263 7.24 15.41 -9.71
N THR A 264 7.49 16.50 -10.42
CA THR A 264 8.60 16.65 -11.37
C THR A 264 9.83 17.30 -10.75
N GLY A 265 9.80 17.61 -9.44
CA GLY A 265 10.91 18.23 -8.73
C GLY A 265 12.13 17.33 -8.64
N SER A 266 13.30 17.94 -8.46
CA SER A 266 14.54 17.17 -8.27
C SER A 266 14.43 16.28 -7.03
N GLY A 267 14.69 14.97 -7.19
CA GLY A 267 14.59 13.98 -6.13
C GLY A 267 13.17 13.44 -5.87
N ASP A 268 12.15 13.95 -6.59
CA ASP A 268 10.81 13.38 -6.56
C ASP A 268 10.64 12.30 -7.65
N GLN A 269 9.52 11.60 -7.65
CA GLN A 269 9.21 10.55 -8.61
C GLN A 269 7.87 10.82 -9.30
N LEU A 270 7.77 10.36 -10.55
CA LEU A 270 6.52 10.40 -11.31
C LEU A 270 5.63 9.22 -10.91
N ASN A 271 4.32 9.38 -11.13
CA ASN A 271 3.35 8.30 -10.90
C ASN A 271 3.62 7.11 -11.84
N PRO A 272 4.07 5.96 -11.33
CA PRO A 272 4.42 4.82 -12.16
C PRO A 272 3.18 4.06 -12.68
N ALA A 273 1.99 4.35 -12.16
CA ALA A 273 0.74 3.79 -12.65
C ALA A 273 0.16 4.55 -13.86
N PHE A 274 0.64 5.75 -14.13
CA PHE A 274 0.23 6.53 -15.30
C PHE A 274 0.88 6.01 -16.59
N ILE A 275 0.06 5.74 -17.60
CA ILE A 275 0.49 5.52 -18.98
C ILE A 275 -0.35 6.43 -19.89
N PRO A 276 0.26 7.18 -20.84
CA PRO A 276 -0.48 8.00 -21.77
C PRO A 276 -1.49 7.22 -22.61
N GLN A 277 -2.64 7.84 -22.92
CA GLN A 277 -3.64 7.23 -23.80
C GLN A 277 -3.06 6.90 -25.19
N ASN A 278 -3.55 5.82 -25.77
CA ASN A 278 -3.15 5.36 -27.11
C ASN A 278 -1.66 5.03 -27.25
N GLN A 279 -0.94 4.84 -26.15
CA GLN A 279 0.44 4.40 -26.20
C GLN A 279 0.57 3.02 -26.84
N ASN A 280 1.68 2.76 -27.54
CA ASN A 280 2.04 1.48 -28.10
C ASN A 280 3.18 0.84 -27.29
N GLY A 281 3.27 -0.49 -27.36
CA GLY A 281 4.28 -1.26 -26.64
C GLY A 281 3.81 -1.63 -25.24
N GLU A 282 4.40 -1.05 -24.20
CA GLU A 282 3.96 -1.30 -22.82
C GLU A 282 2.74 -0.44 -22.49
N VAL A 283 1.63 -1.09 -22.18
CA VAL A 283 0.34 -0.43 -21.96
C VAL A 283 -0.46 -1.09 -20.84
N ARG A 284 -1.17 -0.28 -20.07
CA ARG A 284 -2.24 -0.75 -19.18
C ARG A 284 -3.58 -0.50 -19.84
N VAL A 285 -4.29 -1.59 -20.11
CA VAL A 285 -5.61 -1.54 -20.73
C VAL A 285 -6.66 -2.14 -19.81
N VAL A 286 -7.86 -1.62 -19.93
CA VAL A 286 -8.99 -2.03 -19.09
C VAL A 286 -9.40 -3.46 -19.46
N HIS A 287 -9.67 -4.30 -18.45
CA HIS A 287 -10.27 -5.62 -18.69
C HIS A 287 -11.64 -5.46 -19.39
N PRO A 288 -11.95 -6.21 -20.46
CA PRO A 288 -13.18 -6.00 -21.24
C PRO A 288 -14.47 -6.03 -20.42
N SER A 289 -14.53 -6.84 -19.34
CA SER A 289 -15.70 -6.94 -18.48
C SER A 289 -16.07 -5.61 -17.77
N PHE A 290 -15.12 -4.69 -17.58
CA PHE A 290 -15.42 -3.40 -16.96
C PHE A 290 -16.49 -2.63 -17.76
N ALA A 291 -16.27 -2.49 -19.06
CA ALA A 291 -17.21 -1.78 -19.93
C ALA A 291 -18.42 -2.62 -20.31
N ALA A 292 -18.34 -3.94 -20.27
CA ALA A 292 -19.46 -4.83 -20.55
C ALA A 292 -20.48 -4.89 -19.42
N ASP A 293 -20.02 -4.81 -18.17
CA ASP A 293 -20.85 -5.01 -16.98
C ASP A 293 -21.34 -3.69 -16.34
N ILE A 294 -20.81 -2.54 -16.78
CA ILE A 294 -21.16 -1.23 -16.20
C ILE A 294 -22.62 -0.87 -16.53
N LYS A 295 -23.34 -0.38 -15.53
CA LYS A 295 -24.73 0.05 -15.71
C LYS A 295 -24.82 1.24 -16.66
N PRO A 296 -25.86 1.30 -17.52
CA PRO A 296 -26.08 2.47 -18.39
C PRO A 296 -26.24 3.77 -17.58
N GLY A 297 -25.53 4.82 -17.98
CA GLY A 297 -25.55 6.12 -17.30
C GLY A 297 -24.48 6.29 -16.22
N ASP A 298 -23.76 5.24 -15.85
CA ASP A 298 -22.69 5.30 -14.87
C ASP A 298 -21.47 6.04 -15.45
N ASP A 299 -21.16 7.21 -14.90
CA ASP A 299 -20.09 8.09 -15.39
C ASP A 299 -18.68 7.55 -15.13
N ARG A 300 -18.55 6.53 -14.25
CA ARG A 300 -17.28 5.87 -13.97
C ARG A 300 -16.72 5.12 -15.17
N ILE A 301 -17.51 4.95 -16.26
CA ILE A 301 -17.00 4.49 -17.56
C ILE A 301 -15.86 5.39 -18.08
N ASN A 302 -15.80 6.65 -17.65
CA ASN A 302 -14.76 7.59 -18.02
C ASN A 302 -13.37 7.23 -17.47
N LYS A 303 -13.29 6.32 -16.48
CA LYS A 303 -12.04 5.71 -16.01
C LYS A 303 -11.44 4.73 -17.05
N ALA A 304 -12.18 4.45 -18.13
CA ALA A 304 -11.88 3.47 -19.18
C ALA A 304 -12.08 4.13 -20.57
N THR A 305 -11.10 4.89 -21.03
CA THR A 305 -11.20 5.67 -22.27
C THR A 305 -11.00 4.82 -23.52
N LEU A 306 -11.75 5.08 -24.59
CA LEU A 306 -11.62 4.38 -25.86
C LEU A 306 -10.25 4.66 -26.51
N ARG A 307 -9.63 3.60 -27.05
CA ARG A 307 -8.41 3.68 -27.84
C ARG A 307 -8.73 3.90 -29.31
N ASN A 308 -7.79 4.55 -30.01
CA ASN A 308 -7.86 4.68 -31.47
C ASN A 308 -7.70 3.33 -32.19
N SER A 309 -6.99 2.40 -31.55
CA SER A 309 -6.83 1.02 -32.01
C SER A 309 -6.82 0.06 -30.84
N THR A 310 -7.39 -1.14 -31.05
CA THR A 310 -7.39 -2.21 -30.05
C THR A 310 -5.95 -2.62 -29.72
N ALA A 311 -5.61 -2.65 -28.43
CA ALA A 311 -4.38 -3.27 -27.95
C ALA A 311 -4.59 -4.77 -27.85
N SER A 312 -3.67 -5.56 -28.34
CA SER A 312 -3.72 -7.02 -28.31
C SER A 312 -2.35 -7.63 -28.18
N ILE A 313 -2.29 -8.85 -27.64
CA ILE A 313 -1.09 -9.66 -27.58
C ILE A 313 -1.33 -11.01 -28.26
N PRO A 314 -0.27 -11.69 -28.75
CA PRO A 314 -0.40 -13.01 -29.41
C PRO A 314 -1.09 -14.08 -28.55
N ALA A 315 -1.10 -13.92 -27.23
CA ALA A 315 -1.76 -14.83 -26.29
C ALA A 315 -3.30 -14.76 -26.30
N GLY A 316 -3.91 -14.02 -27.23
CA GLY A 316 -5.37 -13.98 -27.43
C GLY A 316 -6.11 -12.96 -26.55
N LEU A 317 -5.40 -12.14 -25.77
CA LEU A 317 -6.01 -11.08 -24.96
C LEU A 317 -6.03 -9.76 -25.75
N SER A 318 -7.10 -9.00 -25.59
CA SER A 318 -7.24 -7.69 -26.22
C SER A 318 -8.16 -6.78 -25.44
N SER A 319 -7.94 -5.46 -25.61
CA SER A 319 -8.83 -4.43 -25.10
C SER A 319 -8.79 -3.18 -25.98
N ASN A 320 -9.93 -2.53 -26.12
CA ASN A 320 -10.07 -1.28 -26.86
C ASN A 320 -10.17 -0.05 -25.96
N ARG A 321 -9.78 -0.19 -24.66
CA ARG A 321 -9.83 0.90 -23.69
C ARG A 321 -8.56 1.02 -22.88
N ASP A 322 -8.05 2.24 -22.72
CA ASP A 322 -6.96 2.56 -21.81
C ASP A 322 -7.48 2.74 -20.38
N VAL A 323 -6.68 2.35 -19.39
CA VAL A 323 -6.88 2.73 -17.99
C VAL A 323 -6.64 4.23 -17.84
N TRP A 324 -7.65 4.98 -17.36
CA TRP A 324 -7.60 6.44 -17.28
C TRP A 324 -8.00 6.96 -15.90
N VAL A 325 -7.62 6.24 -14.83
CA VAL A 325 -7.80 6.67 -13.44
C VAL A 325 -6.80 7.75 -13.09
N TYR A 326 -5.53 7.52 -13.41
CA TYR A 326 -4.44 8.47 -13.23
C TYR A 326 -4.21 9.18 -14.55
N THR A 327 -4.58 10.47 -14.64
CA THR A 327 -4.66 11.20 -15.90
C THR A 327 -3.40 12.00 -16.24
N SER A 328 -2.38 11.95 -15.37
CA SER A 328 -1.08 12.58 -15.61
C SER A 328 0.03 11.86 -14.86
N SER A 329 1.26 12.12 -15.24
CA SER A 329 2.45 11.59 -14.55
C SER A 329 2.63 12.12 -13.12
N THR A 330 1.82 13.07 -12.68
CA THR A 330 1.80 13.61 -11.32
C THR A 330 0.47 13.39 -10.62
N ALA A 331 -0.46 12.66 -11.25
CA ALA A 331 -1.74 12.34 -10.63
C ALA A 331 -1.52 11.56 -9.32
N PRO A 332 -2.18 11.93 -8.20
CA PRO A 332 -2.01 11.22 -6.93
C PRO A 332 -2.71 9.85 -6.97
N ILE A 333 -2.18 8.91 -6.16
CA ILE A 333 -2.80 7.61 -5.92
C ILE A 333 -3.40 7.60 -4.52
N PRO A 334 -4.70 7.31 -4.34
CA PRO A 334 -5.29 7.27 -3.01
C PRO A 334 -4.64 6.21 -2.10
N ILE A 335 -4.36 6.57 -0.85
CA ILE A 335 -4.12 5.62 0.24
C ILE A 335 -5.47 5.22 0.82
N ILE A 336 -6.29 6.22 1.12
CA ILE A 336 -7.68 6.08 1.56
C ILE A 336 -8.43 7.40 1.38
N ARG A 337 -9.68 7.35 0.94
CA ARG A 337 -10.50 8.53 0.67
C ARG A 337 -11.96 8.32 1.06
N ASN A 338 -12.72 9.40 1.19
CA ASN A 338 -14.06 9.38 1.75
C ASN A 338 -15.04 8.46 0.99
N GLU A 339 -14.93 8.37 -0.34
CA GLU A 339 -15.78 7.44 -1.11
C GLU A 339 -15.59 5.99 -0.67
N GLU A 340 -14.37 5.57 -0.33
CA GLU A 340 -14.14 4.24 0.28
C GLU A 340 -14.78 4.13 1.66
N LEU A 341 -14.68 5.18 2.49
CA LEU A 341 -15.26 5.17 3.83
C LEU A 341 -16.80 5.10 3.79
N ILE A 342 -17.43 5.75 2.83
CA ILE A 342 -18.89 5.62 2.59
C ILE A 342 -19.24 4.16 2.22
N LEU A 343 -18.41 3.51 1.40
CA LEU A 343 -18.62 2.11 1.02
C LEU A 343 -18.33 1.14 2.17
N ILE A 344 -17.37 1.45 3.06
CA ILE A 344 -17.14 0.71 4.32
C ILE A 344 -18.36 0.87 5.26
N TYR A 345 -18.91 2.08 5.36
CA TYR A 345 -20.13 2.33 6.14
C TYR A 345 -21.31 1.51 5.59
N ALA A 346 -21.53 1.51 4.28
CA ALA A 346 -22.55 0.67 3.64
C ALA A 346 -22.33 -0.81 3.94
N GLU A 347 -21.11 -1.32 3.80
CA GLU A 347 -20.74 -2.71 4.05
C GLU A 347 -21.05 -3.10 5.50
N ALA A 348 -20.60 -2.31 6.48
CA ALA A 348 -20.84 -2.60 7.89
C ALA A 348 -22.34 -2.62 8.23
N ASN A 349 -23.11 -1.66 7.71
CA ASN A 349 -24.57 -1.61 7.93
C ASN A 349 -25.30 -2.77 7.25
N ILE A 350 -24.91 -3.20 6.06
CA ILE A 350 -25.45 -4.41 5.42
C ILE A 350 -25.27 -5.63 6.34
N GLN A 351 -24.06 -5.79 6.88
CA GLN A 351 -23.73 -6.95 7.71
C GLN A 351 -24.43 -6.94 9.08
N LEU A 352 -24.76 -5.75 9.59
CA LEU A 352 -25.53 -5.56 10.82
C LEU A 352 -27.05 -5.58 10.58
N ASN A 353 -27.51 -5.72 9.32
CA ASN A 353 -28.91 -5.66 8.90
C ASN A 353 -29.56 -4.28 9.10
N HIS A 354 -28.76 -3.21 9.14
CA HIS A 354 -29.23 -1.83 9.12
C HIS A 354 -29.42 -1.40 7.65
N PHE A 355 -30.42 -1.99 6.99
CA PHE A 355 -30.54 -1.88 5.53
C PHE A 355 -30.91 -0.48 5.04
N ASP A 356 -31.65 0.30 5.82
CA ASP A 356 -32.01 1.67 5.46
C ASP A 356 -30.74 2.55 5.38
N ASP A 357 -29.87 2.48 6.38
CA ASP A 357 -28.58 3.21 6.40
C ASP A 357 -27.66 2.77 5.26
N ALA A 358 -27.63 1.47 4.98
CA ALA A 358 -26.84 0.92 3.88
C ALA A 358 -27.35 1.41 2.52
N VAL A 359 -28.65 1.41 2.31
CA VAL A 359 -29.28 1.89 1.04
C VAL A 359 -29.07 3.38 0.87
N GLU A 360 -29.16 4.19 1.94
CA GLU A 360 -28.84 5.60 1.89
C GLU A 360 -27.41 5.83 1.38
N ALA A 361 -26.41 5.15 2.00
CA ALA A 361 -25.02 5.27 1.60
C ALA A 361 -24.79 4.83 0.13
N LEU A 362 -25.38 3.72 -0.28
CA LEU A 362 -25.32 3.24 -1.66
C LEU A 362 -25.95 4.25 -2.65
N ASN A 363 -27.08 4.86 -2.28
CA ASN A 363 -27.75 5.86 -3.12
C ASN A 363 -26.91 7.14 -3.27
N ILE A 364 -26.18 7.55 -2.24
CA ILE A 364 -25.23 8.68 -2.32
C ILE A 364 -24.16 8.40 -3.37
N ILE A 365 -23.56 7.21 -3.36
CA ILE A 365 -22.57 6.81 -4.37
C ILE A 365 -23.21 6.77 -5.76
N ARG A 366 -24.35 6.09 -5.91
CA ARG A 366 -25.07 5.92 -7.17
C ARG A 366 -25.43 7.25 -7.82
N ASN A 367 -26.07 8.13 -7.05
CA ASN A 367 -26.51 9.44 -7.53
C ASN A 367 -25.34 10.32 -7.95
N LYS A 368 -24.23 10.29 -7.21
CA LYS A 368 -22.99 11.00 -7.56
C LYS A 368 -22.46 10.57 -8.93
N HIS A 369 -22.66 9.30 -9.29
CA HIS A 369 -22.18 8.71 -10.53
C HIS A 369 -23.27 8.56 -11.62
N GLY A 370 -24.37 9.31 -11.50
CA GLY A 370 -25.41 9.40 -12.54
C GLY A 370 -26.39 8.22 -12.57
N LEU A 371 -26.37 7.35 -11.57
CA LEU A 371 -27.32 6.27 -11.43
C LEU A 371 -28.51 6.69 -10.58
N ALA A 372 -29.70 6.16 -10.88
CA ALA A 372 -30.88 6.33 -10.03
C ALA A 372 -30.73 5.59 -8.70
N ASP A 373 -31.59 5.92 -7.73
CA ASP A 373 -31.66 5.22 -6.45
C ASP A 373 -31.76 3.70 -6.63
N TYR A 374 -31.20 2.97 -5.68
CA TYR A 374 -31.32 1.52 -5.65
C TYR A 374 -32.77 1.09 -5.49
N SER A 375 -33.25 0.26 -6.40
CA SER A 375 -34.61 -0.26 -6.44
C SER A 375 -34.69 -1.78 -6.33
N GLY A 376 -33.57 -2.43 -5.99
CA GLY A 376 -33.49 -3.87 -5.80
C GLY A 376 -34.05 -4.32 -4.44
N ALA A 377 -33.93 -5.61 -4.16
CA ALA A 377 -34.36 -6.17 -2.90
C ALA A 377 -33.48 -5.70 -1.73
N GLN A 378 -34.09 -5.26 -0.64
CA GLN A 378 -33.37 -4.89 0.59
C GLN A 378 -33.11 -6.12 1.45
N THR A 379 -32.34 -7.05 0.89
CA THR A 379 -31.83 -8.24 1.59
C THR A 379 -30.32 -8.16 1.68
N GLN A 380 -29.73 -8.77 2.68
CA GLN A 380 -28.29 -8.77 2.88
C GLN A 380 -27.54 -9.19 1.60
N SER A 381 -27.97 -10.29 0.95
CA SER A 381 -27.32 -10.78 -0.26
C SER A 381 -27.39 -9.78 -1.42
N ALA A 382 -28.57 -9.20 -1.67
CA ALA A 382 -28.74 -8.25 -2.78
C ALA A 382 -27.97 -6.93 -2.54
N LEU A 383 -27.91 -6.47 -1.29
CA LEU A 383 -27.16 -5.28 -0.92
C LEU A 383 -25.64 -5.53 -0.95
N ILE A 384 -25.15 -6.74 -0.63
CA ILE A 384 -23.76 -7.12 -0.83
C ILE A 384 -23.41 -7.08 -2.34
N ASP A 385 -24.29 -7.59 -3.21
CA ASP A 385 -24.06 -7.54 -4.67
C ASP A 385 -23.96 -6.10 -5.16
N GLU A 386 -24.85 -5.23 -4.70
CA GLU A 386 -24.81 -3.80 -5.07
C GLU A 386 -23.57 -3.11 -4.49
N MET A 387 -23.24 -3.33 -3.23
CA MET A 387 -22.04 -2.76 -2.60
C MET A 387 -20.76 -3.18 -3.33
N LEU A 388 -20.63 -4.44 -3.72
CA LEU A 388 -19.48 -4.93 -4.50
C LEU A 388 -19.45 -4.34 -5.92
N TYR A 389 -20.63 -4.08 -6.53
CA TYR A 389 -20.71 -3.33 -7.78
C TYR A 389 -20.17 -1.91 -7.60
N GLU A 390 -20.67 -1.18 -6.60
CA GLU A 390 -20.24 0.20 -6.34
C GLU A 390 -18.74 0.27 -6.04
N ARG A 391 -18.20 -0.65 -5.21
CA ARG A 391 -16.76 -0.72 -4.91
C ARG A 391 -15.93 -0.99 -6.16
N ARG A 392 -16.38 -1.88 -7.06
CA ARG A 392 -15.68 -2.20 -8.32
C ARG A 392 -15.43 -0.98 -9.17
N TYR A 393 -16.41 -0.07 -9.28
CA TYR A 393 -16.33 1.08 -10.16
C TYR A 393 -15.79 2.32 -9.45
N SER A 394 -16.16 2.54 -8.20
CA SER A 394 -15.64 3.64 -7.38
C SER A 394 -14.14 3.49 -7.11
N LEU A 395 -13.69 2.31 -6.73
CA LEU A 395 -12.32 2.03 -6.32
C LEU A 395 -11.49 1.31 -7.42
N TYR A 396 -11.91 1.49 -8.69
CA TYR A 396 -11.26 0.86 -9.84
C TYR A 396 -9.77 1.21 -9.91
N PHE A 397 -8.93 0.18 -10.00
CA PHE A 397 -7.47 0.26 -10.05
C PHE A 397 -6.85 0.99 -8.83
N GLU A 398 -7.50 0.89 -7.66
CA GLU A 398 -7.01 1.33 -6.36
C GLU A 398 -6.62 0.15 -5.44
N GLY A 399 -6.64 -1.08 -5.96
CA GLY A 399 -6.14 -2.28 -5.26
C GLY A 399 -7.16 -3.01 -4.40
N HIS A 400 -8.47 -2.89 -4.68
CA HIS A 400 -9.53 -3.42 -3.82
C HIS A 400 -10.24 -4.67 -4.35
N ARG A 401 -10.55 -4.72 -5.67
CA ARG A 401 -11.47 -5.71 -6.22
C ARG A 401 -11.08 -7.16 -5.93
N TRP A 402 -9.83 -7.56 -6.14
CA TRP A 402 -9.40 -8.93 -5.87
C TRP A 402 -9.57 -9.30 -4.40
N ILE A 403 -9.20 -8.41 -3.49
CA ILE A 403 -9.35 -8.58 -2.04
C ILE A 403 -10.85 -8.70 -1.68
N ASP A 404 -11.71 -7.85 -2.23
CA ASP A 404 -13.15 -7.90 -2.00
C ASP A 404 -13.76 -9.21 -2.48
N MET A 405 -13.44 -9.66 -3.70
CA MET A 405 -13.94 -10.92 -4.23
C MET A 405 -13.48 -12.11 -3.39
N ARG A 406 -12.25 -12.08 -2.87
CA ARG A 406 -11.72 -13.10 -1.96
C ARG A 406 -12.43 -13.08 -0.61
N ARG A 407 -12.57 -11.93 0.02
CA ARG A 407 -13.24 -11.78 1.32
C ARG A 407 -14.70 -12.28 1.33
N TYR A 408 -15.36 -12.14 0.18
CA TYR A 408 -16.74 -12.60 -0.01
C TYR A 408 -16.83 -14.01 -0.63
N ASN A 409 -15.71 -14.72 -0.77
CA ASN A 409 -15.64 -16.05 -1.39
C ASN A 409 -16.26 -16.08 -2.81
N ARG A 410 -15.94 -15.08 -3.64
CA ARG A 410 -16.50 -14.87 -4.98
C ARG A 410 -15.42 -14.86 -6.08
N LEU A 411 -14.22 -15.36 -5.80
CA LEU A 411 -13.15 -15.42 -6.81
C LEU A 411 -13.58 -16.20 -8.06
N ASN A 412 -14.44 -17.21 -7.89
CA ASN A 412 -15.01 -17.99 -8.97
C ASN A 412 -15.99 -17.22 -9.89
N GLN A 413 -16.35 -15.99 -9.53
CA GLN A 413 -17.16 -15.08 -10.37
C GLN A 413 -16.28 -14.16 -11.24
N LEU A 414 -14.98 -14.15 -11.04
CA LEU A 414 -14.06 -13.43 -11.91
C LEU A 414 -13.94 -14.18 -13.25
N PRO A 415 -13.97 -13.48 -14.39
CA PRO A 415 -13.93 -14.12 -15.69
C PRO A 415 -12.60 -14.85 -15.93
N LEU A 416 -12.68 -15.96 -16.64
CA LEU A 416 -11.52 -16.63 -17.24
C LEU A 416 -11.45 -16.18 -18.70
N ASP A 417 -10.36 -15.53 -19.07
CA ASP A 417 -10.20 -14.95 -20.41
C ASP A 417 -9.79 -15.98 -21.45
N ARG A 418 -9.08 -17.01 -20.99
CA ARG A 418 -8.65 -18.17 -21.79
C ARG A 418 -9.02 -19.44 -21.05
N PRO A 419 -9.22 -20.58 -21.76
CA PRO A 419 -9.62 -21.83 -21.11
C PRO A 419 -8.69 -22.34 -20.02
N ASP A 420 -7.40 -22.01 -20.13
CA ASP A 420 -6.35 -22.46 -19.20
C ASP A 420 -5.95 -21.38 -18.18
N ASP A 421 -6.69 -20.26 -18.11
CA ASP A 421 -6.45 -19.22 -17.10
C ASP A 421 -6.92 -19.68 -15.72
N ASN A 422 -6.34 -19.08 -14.68
CA ASN A 422 -6.69 -19.32 -13.29
C ASN A 422 -6.97 -18.00 -12.56
N VAL A 423 -7.67 -18.08 -11.43
CA VAL A 423 -7.84 -16.96 -10.48
C VAL A 423 -7.16 -17.35 -9.18
N TRP A 424 -6.05 -16.71 -8.91
CA TRP A 424 -5.27 -16.96 -7.70
C TRP A 424 -5.99 -16.43 -6.46
N SER A 425 -5.92 -17.19 -5.36
CA SER A 425 -6.40 -16.75 -4.04
C SER A 425 -5.36 -15.89 -3.32
N GLU A 426 -4.07 -16.19 -3.50
CA GLU A 426 -2.95 -15.55 -2.83
C GLU A 426 -1.65 -15.69 -3.62
N PHE A 427 -0.67 -14.86 -3.29
CA PHE A 427 0.72 -15.02 -3.75
C PHE A 427 1.49 -15.97 -2.83
N PRO A 428 2.44 -16.75 -3.37
CA PRO A 428 3.41 -17.46 -2.54
C PRO A 428 4.30 -16.44 -1.80
N LEU A 429 4.82 -16.85 -0.65
CA LEU A 429 5.86 -16.05 0.02
C LEU A 429 7.09 -15.90 -0.89
N PRO A 430 7.79 -14.76 -0.86
CA PRO A 430 9.08 -14.64 -1.52
C PRO A 430 10.05 -15.72 -1.06
N VAL A 431 10.89 -16.21 -1.98
CA VAL A 431 11.88 -17.24 -1.65
C VAL A 431 12.89 -16.82 -0.57
N THR A 432 13.03 -15.53 -0.32
CA THR A 432 13.84 -14.98 0.76
C THR A 432 13.22 -15.18 2.15
N GLU A 433 11.96 -15.56 2.22
CA GLU A 433 11.19 -15.75 3.45
C GLU A 433 10.98 -17.24 3.79
N GLN A 434 11.45 -18.13 2.93
CA GLN A 434 11.29 -19.60 3.06
C GLN A 434 12.45 -20.23 3.80
#